data_2ca2c6ca72848a36a77de53c73532c13
#
_entry.id   2ca2c6ca72848a36a77de53c73532c13
#
_cell.length_a   1.000
_cell.length_b   1.000
_cell.length_c   1.000
_cell.angle_alpha   90.00
_cell.angle_beta   90.00
_cell.angle_gamma   90.00
#
_symmetry.space_group_name_H-M   'P 1'
#
loop_
_entity.id
_entity.type
_entity.pdbx_description
1 polymer ?
#
loop_
_entity_poly.entity_id
_entity_poly.type
_entity_poly.pdbx_seq_one_letter_code
_entity_poly.pdbx_strand_id
1 'polypeptide(L)'
;MEGECIKEELYTFFGRTTDAPSKSAFYKQLQKLKDGALRCLLLAFNRRLSKNLFNGKYQLLACDGSALDIFRNPDDKDTFYEPNAKSPKGYNQAYINACYSILDRRFTDLVIQKGRKRNEYSAFCQMVDTADIGHLAMVIYMADRGFASYNNFAHVIENGQYFLIRSSDKRVEGILGRSLQGVKSLDLHVERILTRSQSKKKREHPELAEYYRHISSRVPMDYLSDEKREYRISLRVVRVEISPGCFENLITNLPDHEFDMDDFKELYHLRWNEENAFRDIKYPLCLKALHSKKYEYVEQEIWARVILHNFCAEIAINTEVEKRQRKYEYQVNYSQAVKICRDFLRIHGQKSTMDVEGLIASNIEAVRPGRTFQRQKRFKIPMSFCYRN
;
A
#
# COMPACT_ATOMS: atom_id res chain seq x y z
N MET A 1 -0.70 18.13 12.23
CA MET A 1 -1.95 17.50 12.73
C MET A 1 -1.57 16.52 13.82
N GLU A 2 -2.05 16.76 15.05
CA GLU A 2 -1.50 16.12 16.25
C GLU A 2 -2.51 15.25 17.01
N GLY A 3 -3.71 15.15 16.50
CA GLY A 3 -4.80 14.48 17.18
C GLY A 3 -5.48 15.33 18.26
N GLU A 4 -5.16 16.61 18.32
CA GLU A 4 -5.92 17.61 19.07
C GLU A 4 -7.11 18.12 18.26
N CYS A 5 -7.96 18.97 18.81
CA CYS A 5 -9.00 19.59 18.01
C CYS A 5 -8.40 20.61 17.02
N ILE A 6 -9.07 20.83 15.88
CA ILE A 6 -8.55 21.70 14.81
C ILE A 6 -8.26 23.13 15.29
N LYS A 7 -9.00 23.62 16.29
CA LYS A 7 -8.78 24.95 16.86
C LYS A 7 -7.43 25.01 17.59
N GLU A 8 -7.13 24.01 18.43
CA GLU A 8 -5.86 23.93 19.15
C GLU A 8 -4.68 23.73 18.19
N GLU A 9 -4.86 22.90 17.16
CA GLU A 9 -3.82 22.73 16.13
C GLU A 9 -3.54 24.04 15.40
N LEU A 10 -4.55 24.80 15.05
CA LEU A 10 -4.37 26.14 14.42
C LEU A 10 -3.68 27.11 15.39
N TYR A 11 -4.11 27.20 16.65
CA TYR A 11 -3.44 28.05 17.62
C TYR A 11 -1.97 27.67 17.81
N THR A 12 -1.69 26.38 17.90
CA THR A 12 -0.31 25.90 18.04
C THR A 12 0.52 26.23 16.80
N PHE A 13 -0.05 26.03 15.60
CA PHE A 13 0.62 26.31 14.34
C PHE A 13 0.95 27.81 14.16
N PHE A 14 0.05 28.69 14.58
CA PHE A 14 0.24 30.15 14.52
C PHE A 14 0.88 30.74 15.80
N GLY A 15 1.54 29.90 16.61
CA GLY A 15 2.27 30.37 17.81
C GLY A 15 1.38 30.96 18.92
N ARG A 16 0.10 30.56 18.98
CA ARG A 16 -0.91 31.05 19.93
C ARG A 16 -1.13 32.57 19.86
N THR A 17 -1.07 33.13 18.65
CA THR A 17 -1.31 34.54 18.40
C THR A 17 -2.78 34.81 18.05
N THR A 18 -3.17 36.10 18.09
CA THR A 18 -4.50 36.56 17.65
C THR A 18 -4.73 36.39 16.14
N ASP A 19 -3.68 36.19 15.36
CA ASP A 19 -3.71 36.01 13.91
C ASP A 19 -4.09 34.59 13.50
N ALA A 20 -4.24 33.66 14.44
CA ALA A 20 -4.69 32.31 14.17
C ALA A 20 -6.09 32.29 13.51
N PRO A 21 -6.25 31.70 12.33
CA PRO A 21 -7.53 31.68 11.63
C PRO A 21 -8.57 30.88 12.41
N SER A 22 -9.83 31.25 12.26
CA SER A 22 -10.93 30.45 12.78
C SER A 22 -11.04 29.11 12.05
N LYS A 23 -11.59 28.08 12.70
CA LYS A 23 -11.92 26.80 12.07
C LYS A 23 -12.70 26.97 10.76
N SER A 24 -13.65 27.89 10.71
CA SER A 24 -14.44 28.17 9.51
C SER A 24 -13.59 28.75 8.38
N ALA A 25 -12.69 29.69 8.70
CA ALA A 25 -11.78 30.28 7.72
C ALA A 25 -10.83 29.21 7.15
N PHE A 26 -10.31 28.34 7.98
CA PHE A 26 -9.45 27.21 7.57
C PHE A 26 -10.16 26.31 6.55
N TYR A 27 -11.38 25.81 6.87
CA TYR A 27 -12.14 24.98 5.94
C TYR A 27 -12.52 25.69 4.65
N LYS A 28 -12.80 26.99 4.68
CA LYS A 28 -13.01 27.78 3.46
C LYS A 28 -11.76 27.81 2.55
N GLN A 29 -10.56 27.78 3.12
CA GLN A 29 -9.33 27.67 2.31
C GLN A 29 -9.15 26.26 1.77
N LEU A 30 -9.43 25.21 2.54
CA LEU A 30 -9.36 23.81 2.07
C LEU A 30 -10.28 23.55 0.88
N GLN A 31 -11.45 24.21 0.81
CA GLN A 31 -12.37 24.12 -0.34
C GLN A 31 -11.76 24.61 -1.66
N LYS A 32 -10.72 25.45 -1.60
CA LYS A 32 -10.05 25.97 -2.81
C LYS A 32 -9.04 24.99 -3.40
N LEU A 33 -8.68 23.92 -2.66
CA LEU A 33 -7.81 22.88 -3.20
C LEU A 33 -8.54 22.13 -4.31
N LYS A 34 -7.94 22.11 -5.49
CA LYS A 34 -8.45 21.34 -6.63
C LYS A 34 -8.31 19.85 -6.37
N ASP A 35 -9.21 19.06 -6.93
CA ASP A 35 -9.11 17.62 -6.90
C ASP A 35 -7.76 17.15 -7.45
N GLY A 36 -7.15 16.18 -6.79
CA GLY A 36 -5.83 15.66 -7.14
C GLY A 36 -4.63 16.54 -6.78
N ALA A 37 -4.81 17.79 -6.28
CA ALA A 37 -3.70 18.68 -5.95
C ALA A 37 -2.71 18.05 -4.94
N LEU A 38 -3.21 17.37 -3.91
CA LEU A 38 -2.37 16.72 -2.91
C LEU A 38 -1.68 15.47 -3.46
N ARG A 39 -2.31 14.72 -4.37
CA ARG A 39 -1.66 13.64 -5.11
C ARG A 39 -0.51 14.20 -5.97
N CYS A 40 -0.76 15.28 -6.71
CA CYS A 40 0.29 15.95 -7.49
C CYS A 40 1.46 16.41 -6.60
N LEU A 41 1.17 16.91 -5.38
CA LEU A 41 2.20 17.31 -4.42
C LEU A 41 3.02 16.10 -3.95
N LEU A 42 2.38 14.96 -3.63
CA LEU A 42 3.07 13.73 -3.26
C LEU A 42 4.01 13.27 -4.39
N LEU A 43 3.50 13.20 -5.62
CA LEU A 43 4.29 12.79 -6.78
C LEU A 43 5.47 13.75 -7.04
N ALA A 44 5.23 15.07 -6.98
CA ALA A 44 6.26 16.09 -7.17
C ALA A 44 7.33 16.02 -6.07
N PHE A 45 6.95 15.73 -4.83
CA PHE A 45 7.87 15.50 -3.73
C PHE A 45 8.72 14.26 -3.99
N ASN A 46 8.11 13.12 -4.29
CA ASN A 46 8.80 11.87 -4.52
C ASN A 46 9.77 11.91 -5.71
N ARG A 47 9.46 12.68 -6.78
CA ARG A 47 10.35 12.85 -7.95
C ARG A 47 11.69 13.49 -7.62
N ARG A 48 11.76 14.27 -6.54
CA ARG A 48 12.99 14.98 -6.12
C ARG A 48 13.91 14.14 -5.26
N LEU A 49 13.43 12.97 -4.82
CA LEU A 49 14.14 12.10 -3.91
C LEU A 49 14.87 10.99 -4.67
N SER A 50 16.01 10.57 -4.14
CA SER A 50 16.72 9.39 -4.63
C SER A 50 15.87 8.14 -4.49
N LYS A 51 16.14 7.13 -5.30
CA LYS A 51 15.50 5.81 -5.26
C LYS A 51 16.54 4.77 -4.91
N ASN A 52 16.28 3.98 -3.89
CA ASN A 52 17.04 2.78 -3.59
C ASN A 52 16.51 1.62 -4.42
N LEU A 53 17.39 0.96 -5.15
CA LEU A 53 17.01 -0.11 -6.07
C LEU A 53 17.53 -1.46 -5.57
N PHE A 54 16.68 -2.46 -5.61
CA PHE A 54 17.07 -3.85 -5.41
C PHE A 54 17.94 -4.30 -6.58
N ASN A 55 19.11 -4.90 -6.27
CA ASN A 55 20.14 -5.26 -7.25
C ASN A 55 20.53 -4.12 -8.22
N GLY A 56 20.43 -2.86 -7.76
CA GLY A 56 20.73 -1.68 -8.58
C GLY A 56 19.79 -1.44 -9.76
N LYS A 57 18.68 -2.19 -9.88
CA LYS A 57 17.82 -2.23 -11.07
C LYS A 57 16.33 -2.08 -10.73
N TYR A 58 15.84 -2.71 -9.66
CA TYR A 58 14.43 -2.85 -9.41
C TYR A 58 13.94 -1.98 -8.24
N GLN A 59 12.91 -1.20 -8.47
CA GLN A 59 12.14 -0.58 -7.40
C GLN A 59 11.11 -1.58 -6.87
N LEU A 60 11.14 -1.87 -5.58
CA LEU A 60 10.19 -2.80 -4.95
C LEU A 60 8.98 -2.02 -4.43
N LEU A 61 7.80 -2.23 -4.98
CA LEU A 61 6.55 -1.60 -4.58
C LEU A 61 5.60 -2.62 -3.96
N ALA A 62 5.39 -2.54 -2.65
CA ALA A 62 4.34 -3.31 -1.99
C ALA A 62 2.99 -2.62 -2.19
N CYS A 63 1.93 -3.41 -2.49
CA CYS A 63 0.57 -2.92 -2.68
C CYS A 63 -0.37 -3.64 -1.73
N ASP A 64 -1.05 -2.87 -0.88
CA ASP A 64 -2.02 -3.40 0.08
C ASP A 64 -3.15 -2.40 0.33
N GLY A 65 -4.22 -2.89 0.95
CA GLY A 65 -5.37 -2.09 1.29
C GLY A 65 -5.64 -2.02 2.79
N SER A 66 -6.12 -0.88 3.27
CA SER A 66 -6.42 -0.69 4.68
C SER A 66 -7.70 0.09 4.92
N ALA A 67 -8.60 -0.47 5.74
CA ALA A 67 -9.79 0.24 6.18
C ALA A 67 -9.44 1.32 7.21
N LEU A 68 -10.14 2.45 7.12
CA LEU A 68 -10.06 3.57 8.03
C LEU A 68 -11.46 3.95 8.50
N ASP A 69 -11.70 3.86 9.80
CA ASP A 69 -12.96 4.31 10.38
C ASP A 69 -13.02 5.84 10.32
N ILE A 70 -14.13 6.37 9.81
CA ILE A 70 -14.37 7.80 9.65
C ILE A 70 -15.61 8.22 10.46
N PHE A 71 -15.86 9.52 10.55
CA PHE A 71 -17.00 10.05 11.30
C PHE A 71 -18.31 9.37 10.86
N ARG A 72 -19.10 8.97 11.88
CA ARG A 72 -20.36 8.29 11.63
C ARG A 72 -21.39 9.23 10.98
N ASN A 73 -21.82 8.86 9.78
CA ASN A 73 -22.87 9.50 9.01
C ASN A 73 -23.74 8.43 8.33
N PRO A 74 -24.92 8.07 8.90
CA PRO A 74 -25.81 7.06 8.31
C PRO A 74 -26.39 7.46 6.93
N ASP A 75 -26.38 8.74 6.60
CA ASP A 75 -26.92 9.24 5.35
C ASP A 75 -25.96 9.01 4.19
N ASP A 76 -24.65 8.88 4.43
CA ASP A 76 -23.67 8.52 3.41
C ASP A 76 -23.65 7.00 3.18
N LYS A 77 -24.55 6.52 2.32
CA LYS A 77 -24.72 5.08 2.02
C LYS A 77 -23.47 4.45 1.39
N ASP A 78 -22.60 5.21 0.81
CA ASP A 78 -21.37 4.70 0.17
C ASP A 78 -20.28 4.37 1.19
N THR A 79 -20.35 4.94 2.40
CA THR A 79 -19.38 4.68 3.46
C THR A 79 -19.99 3.99 4.69
N PHE A 80 -21.32 4.03 4.86
CA PHE A 80 -22.01 3.51 6.03
C PHE A 80 -22.22 2.00 5.97
N TYR A 81 -21.82 1.33 7.04
CA TYR A 81 -22.12 -0.07 7.32
C TYR A 81 -23.21 -0.17 8.38
N GLU A 82 -24.27 -0.90 8.04
CA GLU A 82 -25.43 -1.09 8.91
C GLU A 82 -25.09 -1.72 10.27
N PRO A 83 -25.92 -1.49 11.29
CA PRO A 83 -25.76 -2.12 12.59
C PRO A 83 -25.61 -3.64 12.48
N ASN A 84 -24.74 -4.19 13.31
CA ASN A 84 -24.52 -5.63 13.43
C ASN A 84 -24.12 -5.98 14.88
N ALA A 85 -23.98 -7.28 15.19
CA ALA A 85 -23.64 -7.76 16.53
C ALA A 85 -22.37 -7.14 17.13
N LYS A 86 -21.39 -6.72 16.28
CA LYS A 86 -20.12 -6.11 16.70
C LYS A 86 -20.17 -4.58 16.74
N SER A 87 -21.14 -3.97 16.08
CA SER A 87 -21.33 -2.53 16.01
C SER A 87 -22.83 -2.19 16.01
N PRO A 88 -23.46 -2.09 17.19
CA PRO A 88 -24.91 -1.88 17.31
C PRO A 88 -25.41 -0.57 16.69
N LYS A 89 -24.54 0.42 16.50
CA LYS A 89 -24.89 1.72 15.90
C LYS A 89 -24.52 1.82 14.43
N GLY A 90 -23.86 0.80 13.86
CA GLY A 90 -23.23 0.91 12.55
C GLY A 90 -22.04 1.88 12.55
N TYR A 91 -21.32 1.97 11.44
CA TYR A 91 -20.12 2.79 11.31
C TYR A 91 -19.85 3.17 9.85
N ASN A 92 -19.03 4.19 9.63
CA ASN A 92 -18.58 4.56 8.30
C ASN A 92 -17.09 4.28 8.12
N GLN A 93 -16.71 3.87 6.90
CA GLN A 93 -15.31 3.63 6.55
C GLN A 93 -14.94 4.26 5.22
N ALA A 94 -13.72 4.80 5.16
CA ALA A 94 -12.94 4.96 3.96
C ALA A 94 -12.03 3.74 3.78
N TYR A 95 -11.57 3.49 2.56
CA TYR A 95 -10.63 2.42 2.24
C TYR A 95 -9.45 3.01 1.47
N ILE A 96 -8.25 2.76 1.96
CA ILE A 96 -7.00 3.26 1.37
C ILE A 96 -6.31 2.09 0.73
N ASN A 97 -6.13 2.15 -0.60
CA ASN A 97 -5.22 1.27 -1.32
C ASN A 97 -3.94 2.05 -1.57
N ALA A 98 -2.79 1.48 -1.30
CA ALA A 98 -1.53 2.18 -1.41
C ALA A 98 -0.46 1.36 -2.13
N CYS A 99 0.44 2.04 -2.83
CA CYS A 99 1.72 1.52 -3.25
C CYS A 99 2.82 2.14 -2.38
N TYR A 100 3.68 1.29 -1.85
CA TYR A 100 4.74 1.65 -0.92
C TYR A 100 6.10 1.15 -1.39
N SER A 101 7.05 2.07 -1.60
CA SER A 101 8.45 1.71 -1.89
C SER A 101 9.10 1.14 -0.65
N ILE A 102 9.44 -0.13 -0.70
CA ILE A 102 9.94 -0.89 0.45
C ILE A 102 11.31 -0.37 0.89
N LEU A 103 12.21 -0.17 -0.06
CA LEU A 103 13.58 0.24 0.21
C LEU A 103 13.69 1.73 0.59
N ASP A 104 12.80 2.55 0.03
CA ASP A 104 12.75 3.99 0.32
C ASP A 104 11.86 4.33 1.52
N ARG A 105 11.09 3.38 2.03
CA ARG A 105 10.10 3.57 3.10
C ARG A 105 9.10 4.69 2.83
N ARG A 106 8.64 4.83 1.58
CA ARG A 106 7.76 5.90 1.11
C ARG A 106 6.53 5.38 0.40
N PHE A 107 5.40 6.04 0.59
CA PHE A 107 4.23 5.83 -0.27
C PHE A 107 4.48 6.47 -1.64
N THR A 108 4.32 5.70 -2.69
CA THR A 108 4.48 6.19 -4.07
C THR A 108 3.17 6.70 -4.64
N ASP A 109 2.07 6.06 -4.32
CA ASP A 109 0.71 6.49 -4.69
C ASP A 109 -0.35 5.89 -3.77
N LEU A 110 -1.57 6.44 -3.85
CA LEU A 110 -2.75 6.00 -3.12
C LEU A 110 -4.00 6.10 -3.99
N VAL A 111 -4.94 5.18 -3.77
CA VAL A 111 -6.33 5.30 -4.20
C VAL A 111 -7.23 5.21 -2.98
N ILE A 112 -7.94 6.31 -2.68
CA ILE A 112 -8.86 6.39 -1.56
C ILE A 112 -10.28 6.13 -2.08
N GLN A 113 -10.97 5.18 -1.48
CA GLN A 113 -12.31 4.77 -1.89
C GLN A 113 -13.28 4.85 -0.70
N LYS A 114 -14.55 5.10 -0.99
CA LYS A 114 -15.62 4.93 0.00
C LYS A 114 -15.75 3.45 0.34
N GLY A 115 -15.83 3.11 1.64
CA GLY A 115 -15.69 1.74 2.11
C GLY A 115 -16.64 0.72 1.50
N ARG A 116 -17.91 1.12 1.20
CA ARG A 116 -18.91 0.27 0.52
C ARG A 116 -18.65 0.10 -0.98
N LYS A 117 -17.90 1.01 -1.56
CA LYS A 117 -17.52 1.05 -2.99
C LYS A 117 -16.08 0.57 -3.23
N ARG A 118 -15.45 -0.02 -2.21
CA ARG A 118 -14.08 -0.50 -2.32
C ARG A 118 -13.93 -1.54 -3.42
N ASN A 119 -12.90 -1.39 -4.22
CA ASN A 119 -12.47 -2.34 -5.23
C ASN A 119 -10.95 -2.33 -5.32
N GLU A 120 -10.30 -3.24 -4.59
CA GLU A 120 -8.85 -3.35 -4.51
C GLU A 120 -8.21 -3.67 -5.87
N TYR A 121 -8.89 -4.48 -6.69
CA TYR A 121 -8.39 -4.81 -8.03
C TYR A 121 -8.32 -3.58 -8.94
N SER A 122 -9.41 -2.80 -8.99
CA SER A 122 -9.45 -1.58 -9.79
C SER A 122 -8.46 -0.53 -9.28
N ALA A 123 -8.31 -0.41 -7.95
CA ALA A 123 -7.34 0.51 -7.36
C ALA A 123 -5.90 0.12 -7.70
N PHE A 124 -5.59 -1.19 -7.69
CA PHE A 124 -4.28 -1.70 -8.09
C PHE A 124 -3.99 -1.37 -9.56
N CYS A 125 -4.91 -1.70 -10.48
CA CYS A 125 -4.76 -1.38 -11.90
C CYS A 125 -4.56 0.12 -12.11
N GLN A 126 -5.36 0.96 -11.46
CA GLN A 126 -5.22 2.41 -11.54
C GLN A 126 -3.84 2.88 -11.09
N MET A 127 -3.31 2.38 -9.97
CA MET A 127 -1.98 2.75 -9.46
C MET A 127 -0.87 2.27 -10.40
N VAL A 128 -1.01 1.09 -11.01
CA VAL A 128 -0.06 0.58 -12.01
C VAL A 128 -0.06 1.45 -13.26
N ASP A 129 -1.24 1.73 -13.82
CA ASP A 129 -1.40 2.45 -15.09
C ASP A 129 -1.00 3.94 -14.99
N THR A 130 -1.13 4.54 -13.80
CA THR A 130 -0.80 5.95 -13.56
C THR A 130 0.52 6.14 -12.81
N ALA A 131 1.31 5.08 -12.65
CA ALA A 131 2.57 5.12 -11.93
C ALA A 131 3.60 6.04 -12.60
N ASP A 132 4.22 6.88 -11.79
CA ASP A 132 5.32 7.74 -12.23
C ASP A 132 6.67 7.04 -11.99
N ILE A 133 6.99 6.10 -12.86
CA ILE A 133 8.15 5.21 -12.66
C ILE A 133 9.47 5.88 -13.05
N GLY A 134 9.42 6.88 -13.97
CA GLY A 134 10.62 7.41 -14.61
C GLY A 134 11.25 6.42 -15.61
N HIS A 135 12.11 6.92 -16.48
CA HIS A 135 12.59 6.15 -17.65
C HIS A 135 13.64 5.04 -17.35
N LEU A 136 14.15 4.94 -16.12
CA LEU A 136 15.30 4.10 -15.80
C LEU A 136 15.03 2.97 -14.79
N ALA A 137 13.88 2.95 -14.14
CA ALA A 137 13.61 1.95 -13.10
C ALA A 137 12.61 0.90 -13.58
N MET A 138 12.97 -0.36 -13.40
CA MET A 138 12.02 -1.46 -13.47
C MET A 138 11.33 -1.61 -12.12
N VAL A 139 10.03 -1.88 -12.11
CA VAL A 139 9.24 -2.02 -10.90
C VAL A 139 8.84 -3.48 -10.71
N ILE A 140 8.97 -3.96 -9.47
CA ILE A 140 8.35 -5.22 -9.03
C ILE A 140 7.19 -4.87 -8.10
N TYR A 141 5.96 -5.06 -8.57
CA TYR A 141 4.76 -4.90 -7.75
C TYR A 141 4.54 -6.16 -6.90
N MET A 142 4.52 -5.98 -5.59
CA MET A 142 4.40 -7.08 -4.63
C MET A 142 3.08 -6.94 -3.88
N ALA A 143 2.27 -8.01 -3.86
CA ALA A 143 0.98 -7.96 -3.20
C ALA A 143 0.57 -9.30 -2.59
N ASP A 144 -0.42 -9.28 -1.72
CA ASP A 144 -0.95 -10.48 -1.10
C ASP A 144 -1.89 -11.25 -2.05
N ARG A 145 -2.39 -12.41 -1.58
CA ARG A 145 -3.30 -13.29 -2.35
C ARG A 145 -4.61 -12.62 -2.79
N GLY A 146 -5.00 -11.53 -2.13
CA GLY A 146 -6.16 -10.74 -2.49
C GLY A 146 -6.04 -10.12 -3.88
N PHE A 147 -4.83 -9.80 -4.31
CA PHE A 147 -4.54 -9.13 -5.59
C PHE A 147 -4.29 -10.09 -6.76
N ALA A 148 -4.19 -11.40 -6.52
CA ALA A 148 -3.92 -12.38 -7.57
C ALA A 148 -5.11 -12.48 -8.54
N SER A 149 -5.04 -11.82 -9.69
CA SER A 149 -6.01 -11.91 -10.77
C SER A 149 -5.33 -11.74 -12.13
N TYR A 150 -5.89 -12.36 -13.17
CA TYR A 150 -5.34 -12.21 -14.53
C TYR A 150 -5.37 -10.76 -15.01
N ASN A 151 -6.38 -9.98 -14.60
CA ASN A 151 -6.45 -8.56 -14.97
C ASN A 151 -5.28 -7.77 -14.36
N ASN A 152 -5.03 -7.96 -13.06
CA ASN A 152 -3.91 -7.28 -12.39
C ASN A 152 -2.55 -7.68 -13.00
N PHE A 153 -2.36 -8.97 -13.30
CA PHE A 153 -1.14 -9.44 -13.97
C PHE A 153 -0.98 -8.78 -15.34
N ALA A 154 -2.07 -8.71 -16.12
CA ALA A 154 -2.06 -8.12 -17.45
C ALA A 154 -1.71 -6.63 -17.41
N HIS A 155 -2.28 -5.84 -16.48
CA HIS A 155 -1.93 -4.43 -16.33
C HIS A 155 -0.45 -4.23 -16.06
N VAL A 156 0.15 -5.04 -15.19
CA VAL A 156 1.59 -4.93 -14.91
C VAL A 156 2.43 -5.31 -16.13
N ILE A 157 2.08 -6.39 -16.85
CA ILE A 157 2.77 -6.85 -18.04
C ILE A 157 2.69 -5.82 -19.18
N GLU A 158 1.50 -5.29 -19.44
CA GLU A 158 1.28 -4.31 -20.53
C GLU A 158 1.97 -2.97 -20.25
N ASN A 159 2.22 -2.65 -18.99
CA ASN A 159 3.05 -1.52 -18.59
C ASN A 159 4.57 -1.85 -18.61
N GLY A 160 4.98 -3.03 -19.09
CA GLY A 160 6.38 -3.45 -19.19
C GLY A 160 7.06 -3.66 -17.83
N GLN A 161 6.28 -3.97 -16.78
CA GLN A 161 6.76 -4.10 -15.42
C GLN A 161 6.64 -5.54 -14.90
N TYR A 162 7.12 -5.76 -13.68
CA TYR A 162 7.15 -7.06 -13.05
C TYR A 162 6.23 -7.10 -11.84
N PHE A 163 5.79 -8.30 -11.48
CA PHE A 163 5.04 -8.52 -10.26
C PHE A 163 5.51 -9.78 -9.53
N LEU A 164 5.26 -9.81 -8.21
CA LEU A 164 5.43 -10.96 -7.34
C LEU A 164 4.23 -11.01 -6.39
N ILE A 165 3.24 -11.84 -6.71
CA ILE A 165 1.96 -11.86 -6.00
C ILE A 165 1.70 -13.24 -5.41
N ARG A 166 1.43 -13.26 -4.10
CA ARG A 166 1.04 -14.49 -3.41
C ARG A 166 -0.30 -15.01 -3.92
N SER A 167 -0.45 -16.34 -3.95
CA SER A 167 -1.68 -16.96 -4.41
C SER A 167 -2.11 -18.13 -3.53
N SER A 168 -3.38 -18.51 -3.60
CA SER A 168 -3.89 -19.71 -2.94
C SER A 168 -3.63 -20.97 -3.77
N ASP A 169 -3.53 -22.13 -3.10
CA ASP A 169 -3.40 -23.42 -3.78
C ASP A 169 -4.46 -23.60 -4.87
N LYS A 170 -5.73 -23.36 -4.54
CA LYS A 170 -6.85 -23.49 -5.46
C LYS A 170 -6.68 -22.64 -6.74
N ARG A 171 -6.14 -21.44 -6.62
CA ARG A 171 -5.92 -20.57 -7.80
C ARG A 171 -4.74 -21.08 -8.64
N VAL A 172 -3.67 -21.50 -7.98
CA VAL A 172 -2.51 -22.07 -8.68
C VAL A 172 -2.89 -23.36 -9.39
N GLU A 173 -3.66 -24.26 -8.74
CA GLU A 173 -4.21 -25.44 -9.39
C GLU A 173 -5.05 -25.11 -10.63
N GLY A 174 -5.86 -24.04 -10.55
CA GLY A 174 -6.61 -23.54 -11.69
C GLY A 174 -5.73 -23.01 -12.84
N ILE A 175 -4.61 -22.38 -12.51
CA ILE A 175 -3.63 -21.92 -13.51
C ILE A 175 -2.88 -23.11 -14.10
N LEU A 176 -2.42 -24.04 -13.28
CA LEU A 176 -1.63 -25.21 -13.73
C LEU A 176 -2.52 -26.25 -14.45
N GLY A 177 -3.80 -26.34 -14.10
CA GLY A 177 -4.70 -27.41 -14.55
C GLY A 177 -4.45 -28.76 -13.87
N ARG A 178 -3.76 -28.77 -12.74
CA ARG A 178 -3.45 -29.98 -11.94
C ARG A 178 -3.42 -29.67 -10.44
N SER A 179 -3.60 -30.71 -9.61
CA SER A 179 -3.52 -30.60 -8.15
C SER A 179 -2.09 -30.34 -7.66
N LEU A 180 -2.00 -29.62 -6.55
CA LEU A 180 -0.77 -29.39 -5.76
C LEU A 180 -0.60 -30.38 -4.60
N GLN A 181 -1.50 -31.36 -4.46
CA GLN A 181 -1.39 -32.33 -3.38
C GLN A 181 -0.05 -33.09 -3.43
N GLY A 182 0.70 -33.05 -2.32
CA GLY A 182 2.01 -33.70 -2.19
C GLY A 182 3.16 -32.93 -2.85
N VAL A 183 2.91 -31.79 -3.50
CA VAL A 183 3.96 -30.98 -4.12
C VAL A 183 4.59 -30.07 -3.07
N LYS A 184 5.85 -30.29 -2.75
CA LYS A 184 6.61 -29.50 -1.76
C LYS A 184 7.29 -28.26 -2.39
N SER A 185 7.75 -28.40 -3.61
CA SER A 185 8.46 -27.33 -4.34
C SER A 185 8.05 -27.34 -5.79
N LEU A 186 7.94 -26.16 -6.38
CA LEU A 186 7.55 -25.99 -7.78
C LEU A 186 8.14 -24.67 -8.32
N ASP A 187 8.66 -24.74 -9.54
CA ASP A 187 9.04 -23.56 -10.32
C ASP A 187 8.77 -23.89 -11.80
N LEU A 188 7.71 -23.29 -12.34
CA LEU A 188 7.22 -23.62 -13.69
C LEU A 188 6.77 -22.39 -14.44
N HIS A 189 7.15 -22.33 -15.71
CA HIS A 189 6.58 -21.41 -16.68
C HIS A 189 5.27 -21.98 -17.24
N VAL A 190 4.27 -21.12 -17.32
CA VAL A 190 2.92 -21.48 -17.74
C VAL A 190 2.38 -20.45 -18.73
N GLU A 191 2.11 -20.90 -19.94
CA GLU A 191 1.42 -20.05 -20.91
C GLU A 191 -0.07 -20.35 -20.91
N ARG A 192 -0.89 -19.29 -20.99
CA ARG A 192 -2.35 -19.39 -21.06
C ARG A 192 -2.92 -18.44 -22.08
N ILE A 193 -4.02 -18.86 -22.71
CA ILE A 193 -4.81 -18.04 -23.63
C ILE A 193 -6.16 -17.79 -22.96
N LEU A 194 -6.34 -16.57 -22.48
CA LEU A 194 -7.55 -16.15 -21.79
C LEU A 194 -8.62 -15.80 -22.81
N THR A 195 -9.86 -16.29 -22.61
CA THR A 195 -10.97 -16.03 -23.53
C THR A 195 -12.33 -16.14 -22.83
N ARG A 196 -13.34 -15.44 -23.36
CA ARG A 196 -14.74 -15.57 -22.92
C ARG A 196 -15.43 -16.80 -23.53
N SER A 197 -14.88 -17.38 -24.60
CA SER A 197 -15.47 -18.47 -25.40
C SER A 197 -14.62 -19.74 -25.44
N GLN A 198 -14.08 -20.18 -24.30
CA GLN A 198 -13.16 -21.31 -24.19
C GLN A 198 -13.62 -22.58 -24.91
N SER A 199 -14.89 -22.98 -24.72
CA SER A 199 -15.41 -24.21 -25.32
C SER A 199 -15.48 -24.15 -26.84
N LYS A 200 -15.77 -22.98 -27.42
CA LYS A 200 -15.74 -22.73 -28.86
C LYS A 200 -14.30 -22.80 -29.36
N LYS A 201 -13.39 -22.10 -28.69
CA LYS A 201 -11.96 -22.04 -29.04
C LYS A 201 -11.28 -23.40 -29.00
N LYS A 202 -11.57 -24.22 -28.00
CA LYS A 202 -11.05 -25.60 -27.92
C LYS A 202 -11.52 -26.50 -29.07
N ARG A 203 -12.71 -26.23 -29.62
CA ARG A 203 -13.22 -26.96 -30.81
C ARG A 203 -12.57 -26.45 -32.10
N GLU A 204 -12.36 -25.14 -32.20
CA GLU A 204 -11.74 -24.51 -33.37
C GLU A 204 -10.24 -24.82 -33.44
N HIS A 205 -9.58 -24.91 -32.28
CA HIS A 205 -8.12 -25.10 -32.13
C HIS A 205 -7.81 -26.20 -31.12
N PRO A 206 -8.03 -27.49 -31.47
CA PRO A 206 -7.79 -28.62 -30.55
C PRO A 206 -6.34 -28.69 -30.04
N GLU A 207 -5.38 -28.32 -30.89
CA GLU A 207 -3.94 -28.29 -30.60
C GLU A 207 -3.57 -27.31 -29.48
N LEU A 208 -4.39 -26.28 -29.27
CA LEU A 208 -4.21 -25.27 -28.20
C LEU A 208 -5.15 -25.48 -27.02
N ALA A 209 -5.88 -26.60 -26.98
CA ALA A 209 -6.96 -26.82 -26.01
C ALA A 209 -6.50 -26.73 -24.55
N GLU A 210 -5.28 -27.14 -24.23
CA GLU A 210 -4.70 -27.07 -22.89
C GLU A 210 -4.31 -25.67 -22.43
N TYR A 211 -4.06 -24.75 -23.38
CA TYR A 211 -3.68 -23.36 -23.09
C TYR A 211 -4.90 -22.49 -22.79
N TYR A 212 -6.07 -22.79 -23.35
CA TYR A 212 -7.26 -21.97 -23.18
C TYR A 212 -7.79 -21.99 -21.75
N ARG A 213 -8.06 -20.79 -21.21
CA ARG A 213 -8.72 -20.58 -19.91
C ARG A 213 -9.91 -19.65 -20.08
N HIS A 214 -11.02 -20.08 -19.48
CA HIS A 214 -12.26 -19.29 -19.49
C HIS A 214 -12.19 -18.16 -18.45
N ILE A 215 -12.49 -16.95 -18.88
CA ILE A 215 -12.71 -15.80 -18.02
C ILE A 215 -14.20 -15.47 -18.07
N SER A 216 -14.88 -15.61 -16.93
CA SER A 216 -16.32 -15.27 -16.82
C SER A 216 -16.55 -13.80 -17.17
N SER A 217 -17.68 -13.51 -17.83
CA SER A 217 -18.09 -12.13 -18.15
C SER A 217 -18.25 -11.23 -16.92
N ARG A 218 -18.45 -11.83 -15.74
CA ARG A 218 -18.54 -11.13 -14.44
C ARG A 218 -17.18 -10.74 -13.88
N VAL A 219 -16.09 -11.29 -14.41
CA VAL A 219 -14.72 -11.01 -13.96
C VAL A 219 -14.11 -9.96 -14.88
N PRO A 220 -13.64 -8.82 -14.34
CA PRO A 220 -12.92 -7.82 -15.13
C PRO A 220 -11.73 -8.44 -15.86
N MET A 221 -11.57 -8.08 -17.12
CA MET A 221 -10.40 -8.37 -17.92
C MET A 221 -10.36 -7.33 -19.04
N ASP A 222 -9.65 -6.24 -18.79
CA ASP A 222 -9.69 -5.02 -19.59
C ASP A 222 -9.05 -5.21 -20.98
N TYR A 223 -8.23 -6.26 -21.11
CA TYR A 223 -7.58 -6.66 -22.38
C TYR A 223 -8.37 -7.67 -23.21
N LEU A 224 -9.63 -7.97 -22.84
CA LEU A 224 -10.57 -8.76 -23.64
C LEU A 224 -11.76 -7.91 -24.05
N SER A 225 -11.97 -7.73 -25.35
CA SER A 225 -13.10 -7.03 -25.95
C SER A 225 -13.77 -7.89 -27.02
N ASP A 226 -14.82 -7.37 -27.66
CA ASP A 226 -15.45 -8.01 -28.83
C ASP A 226 -14.49 -8.11 -30.02
N GLU A 227 -13.55 -7.19 -30.13
CA GLU A 227 -12.51 -7.18 -31.14
C GLU A 227 -11.34 -8.07 -30.75
N LYS A 228 -10.81 -7.92 -29.53
CA LYS A 228 -9.70 -8.72 -28.98
C LYS A 228 -10.27 -9.85 -28.11
N ARG A 229 -10.62 -10.97 -28.73
CA ARG A 229 -11.30 -12.12 -28.10
C ARG A 229 -10.37 -13.04 -27.32
N GLU A 230 -9.06 -12.83 -27.41
CA GLU A 230 -8.03 -13.65 -26.77
C GLU A 230 -6.95 -12.75 -26.20
N TYR A 231 -6.43 -13.14 -25.03
CA TYR A 231 -5.27 -12.53 -24.41
C TYR A 231 -4.29 -13.62 -24.00
N ARG A 232 -3.06 -13.57 -24.53
CA ARG A 232 -2.00 -14.51 -24.17
C ARG A 232 -1.25 -13.98 -22.98
N ILE A 233 -1.01 -14.83 -21.99
CA ILE A 233 -0.27 -14.49 -20.78
C ILE A 233 0.74 -15.59 -20.45
N SER A 234 1.98 -15.19 -20.19
CA SER A 234 3.03 -16.05 -19.67
C SER A 234 3.25 -15.74 -18.20
N LEU A 235 3.24 -16.74 -17.36
CA LEU A 235 3.38 -16.65 -15.91
C LEU A 235 4.43 -17.65 -15.44
N ARG A 236 5.19 -17.29 -14.42
CA ARG A 236 6.01 -18.22 -13.64
C ARG A 236 5.29 -18.48 -12.32
N VAL A 237 5.08 -19.74 -12.00
CA VAL A 237 4.43 -20.20 -10.77
C VAL A 237 5.48 -20.86 -9.90
N VAL A 238 5.68 -20.30 -8.73
CA VAL A 238 6.70 -20.75 -7.77
C VAL A 238 6.01 -21.18 -6.48
N ARG A 239 6.39 -22.35 -5.96
CA ARG A 239 5.97 -22.85 -4.64
C ARG A 239 7.20 -23.07 -3.77
N VAL A 240 7.25 -22.38 -2.64
CA VAL A 240 8.37 -22.43 -1.72
C VAL A 240 7.93 -22.84 -0.34
N GLU A 241 8.76 -23.61 0.35
CA GLU A 241 8.57 -23.93 1.77
C GLU A 241 9.18 -22.81 2.61
N ILE A 242 8.33 -22.10 3.38
CA ILE A 242 8.75 -21.01 4.26
C ILE A 242 9.07 -21.46 5.68
N SER A 243 8.50 -22.58 6.11
CA SER A 243 8.80 -23.27 7.34
C SER A 243 8.36 -24.74 7.21
N PRO A 244 8.84 -25.67 8.02
CA PRO A 244 8.51 -27.09 7.89
C PRO A 244 7.01 -27.35 7.75
N GLY A 245 6.60 -27.86 6.59
CA GLY A 245 5.20 -28.14 6.24
C GLY A 245 4.33 -26.93 5.88
N CYS A 246 4.89 -25.72 5.86
CA CYS A 246 4.17 -24.50 5.47
C CYS A 246 4.69 -23.97 4.12
N PHE A 247 3.80 -23.91 3.13
CA PHE A 247 4.16 -23.54 1.77
C PHE A 247 3.49 -22.23 1.36
N GLU A 248 4.21 -21.43 0.56
CA GLU A 248 3.64 -20.30 -0.14
C GLU A 248 3.71 -20.48 -1.65
N ASN A 249 2.65 -20.07 -2.34
CA ASN A 249 2.62 -20.02 -3.78
C ASN A 249 2.74 -18.57 -4.23
N LEU A 250 3.62 -18.33 -5.16
CA LEU A 250 3.88 -17.03 -5.77
C LEU A 250 3.62 -17.13 -7.28
N ILE A 251 3.02 -16.11 -7.83
CA ILE A 251 2.85 -15.95 -9.27
C ILE A 251 3.62 -14.71 -9.67
N THR A 252 4.42 -14.82 -10.74
CA THR A 252 5.31 -13.77 -11.19
C THR A 252 5.53 -13.81 -12.69
N ASN A 253 6.10 -12.74 -13.25
CA ASN A 253 6.69 -12.69 -14.59
C ASN A 253 8.20 -12.35 -14.53
N LEU A 254 8.82 -12.49 -13.36
CA LEU A 254 10.26 -12.27 -13.18
C LEU A 254 11.07 -13.32 -13.93
N PRO A 255 12.19 -12.92 -14.57
CA PRO A 255 13.02 -13.83 -15.34
C PRO A 255 13.84 -14.78 -14.45
N ASP A 256 13.98 -16.03 -14.86
CA ASP A 256 14.68 -17.10 -14.13
C ASP A 256 16.19 -16.89 -14.04
N HIS A 257 16.78 -16.22 -15.01
CA HIS A 257 18.23 -15.96 -15.01
C HIS A 257 18.66 -14.86 -14.01
N GLU A 258 17.69 -14.11 -13.45
CA GLU A 258 17.95 -13.07 -12.46
C GLU A 258 17.38 -13.41 -11.06
N PHE A 259 16.42 -14.32 -10.98
CA PHE A 259 15.73 -14.66 -9.73
C PHE A 259 15.56 -16.16 -9.59
N ASP A 260 16.19 -16.73 -8.60
CA ASP A 260 16.00 -18.14 -8.22
C ASP A 260 14.92 -18.30 -7.13
N MET A 261 14.73 -19.55 -6.68
CA MET A 261 13.70 -19.85 -5.67
C MET A 261 13.98 -19.27 -4.29
N ASP A 262 15.24 -19.06 -3.92
CA ASP A 262 15.60 -18.54 -2.61
C ASP A 262 15.43 -17.00 -2.59
N ASP A 263 15.71 -16.33 -3.73
CA ASP A 263 15.43 -14.90 -3.90
C ASP A 263 13.95 -14.58 -3.63
N PHE A 264 13.02 -15.41 -4.06
CA PHE A 264 11.59 -15.19 -3.85
C PHE A 264 11.17 -15.24 -2.39
N LYS A 265 11.81 -16.02 -1.55
CA LYS A 265 11.55 -16.03 -0.10
C LYS A 265 11.94 -14.71 0.53
N GLU A 266 13.14 -14.22 0.18
CA GLU A 266 13.66 -12.97 0.69
C GLU A 266 12.82 -11.78 0.20
N LEU A 267 12.60 -11.68 -1.11
CA LEU A 267 11.78 -10.62 -1.71
C LEU A 267 10.38 -10.56 -1.11
N TYR A 268 9.71 -11.72 -1.02
CA TYR A 268 8.34 -11.71 -0.51
C TYR A 268 8.28 -11.37 0.98
N HIS A 269 9.30 -11.71 1.75
CA HIS A 269 9.40 -11.31 3.16
C HIS A 269 9.47 -9.78 3.32
N LEU A 270 10.14 -9.06 2.42
CA LEU A 270 10.25 -7.60 2.45
C LEU A 270 8.88 -6.90 2.34
N ARG A 271 7.89 -7.51 1.70
CA ARG A 271 6.53 -6.96 1.58
C ARG A 271 5.90 -6.59 2.93
N TRP A 272 6.23 -7.30 3.99
CA TRP A 272 5.69 -7.03 5.34
C TRP A 272 6.03 -5.63 5.87
N ASN A 273 7.00 -4.95 5.27
CA ASN A 273 7.32 -3.56 5.64
C ASN A 273 6.18 -2.59 5.39
N GLU A 274 5.28 -2.86 4.42
CA GLU A 274 4.10 -2.03 4.17
C GLU A 274 3.09 -2.08 5.33
N GLU A 275 2.90 -3.23 5.97
CA GLU A 275 2.04 -3.33 7.16
C GLU A 275 2.53 -2.40 8.28
N ASN A 276 3.86 -2.22 8.41
CA ASN A 276 4.47 -1.28 9.34
C ASN A 276 4.18 0.16 8.91
N ALA A 277 4.28 0.49 7.62
CA ALA A 277 3.98 1.82 7.10
C ALA A 277 2.52 2.23 7.38
N PHE A 278 1.55 1.35 7.14
CA PHE A 278 0.16 1.62 7.53
C PHE A 278 -0.02 1.82 9.04
N ARG A 279 0.76 1.11 9.86
CA ARG A 279 0.77 1.33 11.31
C ARG A 279 1.32 2.71 11.64
N ASP A 280 2.37 3.13 10.97
CA ASP A 280 3.03 4.42 11.22
C ASP A 280 2.15 5.62 10.87
N ILE A 281 1.38 5.58 9.78
CA ILE A 281 0.41 6.64 9.50
C ILE A 281 -0.81 6.59 10.43
N LYS A 282 -1.25 5.42 10.89
CA LYS A 282 -2.41 5.27 11.76
C LYS A 282 -2.17 5.75 13.18
N TYR A 283 -0.99 5.51 13.73
CA TYR A 283 -0.67 5.80 15.14
C TYR A 283 0.24 7.02 15.28
N PRO A 284 1.52 7.03 14.89
CA PRO A 284 2.37 8.20 15.04
C PRO A 284 1.83 9.45 14.34
N LEU A 285 1.26 9.29 13.16
CA LEU A 285 0.67 10.39 12.39
C LEU A 285 -0.82 10.60 12.64
N CYS A 286 -1.38 9.93 13.64
CA CYS A 286 -2.75 10.13 14.12
C CYS A 286 -3.85 10.01 13.03
N LEU A 287 -3.67 9.19 12.00
CA LEU A 287 -4.70 9.02 10.96
C LEU A 287 -6.05 8.51 11.53
N LYS A 288 -6.05 7.88 12.71
CA LYS A 288 -7.27 7.48 13.40
C LYS A 288 -8.03 8.63 14.07
N ALA A 289 -7.41 9.81 14.18
CA ALA A 289 -8.01 10.99 14.79
C ALA A 289 -8.24 12.06 13.72
N LEU A 290 -9.18 11.81 12.81
CA LEU A 290 -9.58 12.76 11.77
C LEU A 290 -10.41 13.90 12.37
N HIS A 291 -10.27 15.11 11.79
CA HIS A 291 -10.99 16.30 12.27
C HIS A 291 -12.31 16.53 11.54
N SER A 292 -12.39 16.00 10.31
CA SER A 292 -13.45 16.36 9.38
C SER A 292 -14.58 15.34 9.35
N LYS A 293 -15.81 15.87 9.26
CA LYS A 293 -17.01 15.08 9.04
C LYS A 293 -17.32 14.86 7.56
N LYS A 294 -16.92 15.82 6.70
CA LYS A 294 -17.12 15.74 5.26
C LYS A 294 -16.04 14.88 4.63
N TYR A 295 -16.46 13.98 3.75
CA TYR A 295 -15.58 12.99 3.12
C TYR A 295 -14.44 13.62 2.33
N GLU A 296 -14.70 14.71 1.60
CA GLU A 296 -13.68 15.44 0.82
C GLU A 296 -12.51 15.91 1.71
N TYR A 297 -12.79 16.40 2.91
CA TYR A 297 -11.74 16.81 3.85
C TYR A 297 -11.06 15.63 4.52
N VAL A 298 -11.78 14.51 4.70
CA VAL A 298 -11.17 13.25 5.15
C VAL A 298 -10.10 12.79 4.15
N GLU A 299 -10.40 12.84 2.85
CA GLU A 299 -9.42 12.52 1.81
C GLU A 299 -8.21 13.45 1.86
N GLN A 300 -8.43 14.76 1.99
CA GLN A 300 -7.34 15.75 2.12
C GLN A 300 -6.48 15.48 3.36
N GLU A 301 -7.09 15.11 4.49
CA GLU A 301 -6.36 14.75 5.70
C GLU A 301 -5.54 13.46 5.53
N ILE A 302 -6.04 12.47 4.80
CA ILE A 302 -5.30 11.24 4.48
C ILE A 302 -4.06 11.59 3.64
N TRP A 303 -4.23 12.34 2.54
CA TRP A 303 -3.14 12.77 1.68
C TRP A 303 -2.08 13.57 2.45
N ALA A 304 -2.50 14.52 3.27
CA ALA A 304 -1.59 15.35 4.07
C ALA A 304 -0.72 14.50 5.03
N ARG A 305 -1.31 13.47 5.65
CA ARG A 305 -0.57 12.57 6.54
C ARG A 305 0.40 11.65 5.79
N VAL A 306 0.04 11.22 4.59
CA VAL A 306 0.94 10.42 3.76
C VAL A 306 2.12 11.26 3.25
N ILE A 307 1.88 12.51 2.84
CA ILE A 307 2.97 13.43 2.47
C ILE A 307 3.90 13.67 3.67
N LEU A 308 3.34 13.89 4.86
CA LEU A 308 4.13 14.05 6.08
C LEU A 308 4.90 12.77 6.43
N HIS A 309 4.30 11.58 6.22
CA HIS A 309 5.00 10.31 6.38
C HIS A 309 6.25 10.26 5.50
N ASN A 310 6.11 10.55 4.21
CA ASN A 310 7.24 10.51 3.28
C ASN A 310 8.33 11.52 3.64
N PHE A 311 7.93 12.72 4.08
CA PHE A 311 8.89 13.71 4.59
C PHE A 311 9.67 13.20 5.79
N CYS A 312 9.00 12.62 6.79
CA CYS A 312 9.65 12.05 7.96
C CYS A 312 10.51 10.84 7.63
N ALA A 313 10.05 9.99 6.71
CA ALA A 313 10.77 8.81 6.28
C ALA A 313 12.06 9.16 5.57
N GLU A 314 12.04 10.19 4.70
CA GLU A 314 13.24 10.68 4.01
C GLU A 314 14.32 11.16 4.98
N ILE A 315 13.94 11.95 5.98
CA ILE A 315 14.90 12.41 6.99
C ILE A 315 15.41 11.22 7.82
N ALA A 316 14.49 10.33 8.26
CA ALA A 316 14.85 9.20 9.10
C ALA A 316 15.78 8.18 8.40
N ILE A 317 15.58 7.93 7.09
CA ILE A 317 16.42 6.97 6.35
C ILE A 317 17.81 7.51 6.05
N ASN A 318 17.93 8.85 5.91
CA ASN A 318 19.21 9.52 5.67
C ASN A 318 19.94 9.92 6.97
N THR A 319 19.31 9.71 8.13
CA THR A 319 19.95 9.98 9.42
C THR A 319 20.91 8.84 9.79
N GLU A 320 22.18 9.16 9.90
CA GLU A 320 23.19 8.18 10.32
C GLU A 320 23.04 7.83 11.80
N VAL A 321 22.91 6.55 12.10
CA VAL A 321 22.94 6.02 13.47
C VAL A 321 24.35 5.56 13.79
N GLU A 322 24.96 6.17 14.81
CA GLU A 322 26.32 5.84 15.22
C GLU A 322 26.47 4.34 15.56
N LYS A 323 27.33 3.64 14.84
CA LYS A 323 27.66 2.24 15.07
C LYS A 323 28.57 2.12 16.28
N ARG A 324 28.04 1.79 17.43
CA ARG A 324 28.79 1.46 18.64
C ARG A 324 28.83 -0.04 18.86
N GLN A 325 29.84 -0.57 19.56
CA GLN A 325 29.85 -1.95 20.03
C GLN A 325 28.68 -2.16 21.03
N ARG A 326 27.57 -2.70 20.55
CA ARG A 326 26.35 -2.97 21.33
C ARG A 326 25.84 -4.39 21.03
N LYS A 327 25.06 -4.93 21.94
CA LYS A 327 24.48 -6.28 21.82
C LYS A 327 23.54 -6.43 20.61
N TYR A 328 22.90 -5.35 20.18
CA TYR A 328 21.93 -5.31 19.09
C TYR A 328 22.29 -4.20 18.11
N GLU A 329 21.84 -4.33 16.88
CA GLU A 329 21.75 -3.22 15.95
C GLU A 329 20.70 -2.22 16.41
N TYR A 330 20.88 -0.96 16.08
CA TYR A 330 19.97 0.11 16.44
C TYR A 330 19.50 0.83 15.18
N GLN A 331 18.25 1.24 15.21
CA GLN A 331 17.62 2.04 14.16
C GLN A 331 17.00 3.29 14.76
N VAL A 332 16.68 4.26 13.91
CA VAL A 332 15.93 5.45 14.30
C VAL A 332 14.56 5.06 14.86
N ASN A 333 14.17 5.65 15.97
CA ASN A 333 12.81 5.55 16.48
C ASN A 333 11.88 6.42 15.64
N TYR A 334 11.15 5.80 14.71
CA TYR A 334 10.31 6.51 13.74
C TYR A 334 9.22 7.36 14.42
N SER A 335 8.63 6.91 15.53
CA SER A 335 7.62 7.67 16.26
C SER A 335 8.16 8.97 16.84
N GLN A 336 9.43 9.00 17.27
CA GLN A 336 10.10 10.21 17.73
C GLN A 336 10.51 11.08 16.55
N ALA A 337 11.02 10.49 15.46
CA ALA A 337 11.33 11.22 14.24
C ALA A 337 10.14 12.01 13.71
N VAL A 338 8.94 11.40 13.68
CA VAL A 338 7.69 12.07 13.29
C VAL A 338 7.41 13.30 14.17
N LYS A 339 7.60 13.21 15.49
CA LYS A 339 7.37 14.35 16.39
C LYS A 339 8.37 15.47 16.12
N ILE A 340 9.65 15.14 15.98
CA ILE A 340 10.73 16.09 15.69
C ILE A 340 10.47 16.80 14.35
N CYS A 341 10.18 16.04 13.29
CA CYS A 341 9.85 16.61 11.97
C CYS A 341 8.64 17.54 12.02
N ARG A 342 7.63 17.17 12.78
CA ARG A 342 6.41 17.96 12.99
C ARG A 342 6.70 19.28 13.69
N ASP A 343 7.53 19.25 14.72
CA ASP A 343 7.96 20.45 15.45
C ASP A 343 8.80 21.37 14.55
N PHE A 344 9.69 20.80 13.75
CA PHE A 344 10.44 21.54 12.72
C PHE A 344 9.53 22.24 11.71
N LEU A 345 8.52 21.56 11.19
CA LEU A 345 7.59 22.14 10.22
C LEU A 345 6.70 23.25 10.78
N ARG A 346 6.56 23.34 12.11
CA ARG A 346 5.85 24.46 12.77
C ARG A 346 6.66 25.76 12.79
N ILE A 347 7.96 25.70 12.61
CA ILE A 347 8.83 26.86 12.69
C ILE A 347 8.79 27.60 11.34
N HIS A 348 7.69 28.32 11.09
CA HIS A 348 7.50 29.05 9.85
C HIS A 348 8.44 30.23 9.70
N GLY A 349 9.16 30.31 8.56
CA GLY A 349 9.90 31.50 8.14
C GLY A 349 10.98 31.99 9.10
N GLN A 350 11.12 31.38 10.27
CA GLN A 350 12.18 31.65 11.21
C GLN A 350 13.39 30.76 10.86
N LYS A 351 14.61 31.29 11.04
CA LYS A 351 15.82 30.46 10.98
C LYS A 351 15.71 29.44 12.11
N SER A 352 15.40 28.19 11.76
CA SER A 352 15.36 27.12 12.74
C SER A 352 16.75 26.89 13.28
N THR A 353 16.91 26.91 14.62
CA THR A 353 18.11 26.47 15.33
C THR A 353 18.03 24.99 15.70
N MET A 354 16.96 24.30 15.28
CA MET A 354 16.72 22.88 15.62
C MET A 354 17.65 22.00 14.79
N ASP A 355 18.52 21.27 15.43
CA ASP A 355 19.30 20.19 14.83
C ASP A 355 18.43 18.94 14.70
N VAL A 356 17.66 18.87 13.59
CA VAL A 356 16.70 17.80 13.33
C VAL A 356 17.39 16.45 13.22
N GLU A 357 18.49 16.38 12.48
CA GLU A 357 19.23 15.13 12.27
C GLU A 357 19.87 14.63 13.56
N GLY A 358 20.54 15.49 14.32
CA GLY A 358 21.11 15.14 15.62
C GLY A 358 20.06 14.69 16.64
N LEU A 359 18.88 15.35 16.67
CA LEU A 359 17.76 14.93 17.51
C LEU A 359 17.23 13.56 17.11
N ILE A 360 17.08 13.28 15.81
CA ILE A 360 16.63 11.98 15.32
C ILE A 360 17.70 10.92 15.61
N ALA A 361 18.97 11.19 15.33
CA ALA A 361 20.09 10.27 15.58
C ALA A 361 20.25 9.90 17.07
N SER A 362 19.86 10.80 17.97
CA SER A 362 19.89 10.54 19.42
C SER A 362 18.72 9.66 19.91
N ASN A 363 17.63 9.58 19.13
CA ASN A 363 16.44 8.83 19.46
C ASN A 363 16.37 7.50 18.68
N ILE A 364 17.05 6.48 19.19
CA ILE A 364 17.21 5.18 18.54
C ILE A 364 16.55 4.06 19.34
N GLU A 365 16.20 2.98 18.67
CA GLU A 365 15.64 1.76 19.26
C GLU A 365 16.39 0.50 18.80
N ALA A 366 16.46 -0.51 19.67
CA ALA A 366 17.15 -1.76 19.34
C ALA A 366 16.35 -2.62 18.37
N VAL A 367 16.97 -3.03 17.27
CA VAL A 367 16.44 -4.06 16.36
C VAL A 367 16.64 -5.41 17.03
N ARG A 368 15.56 -6.12 17.32
CA ARG A 368 15.56 -7.43 17.95
C ARG A 368 15.04 -8.49 16.99
N PRO A 369 15.93 -9.14 16.19
CA PRO A 369 15.51 -10.16 15.23
C PRO A 369 14.82 -11.32 15.96
N GLY A 370 13.85 -11.95 15.32
CA GLY A 370 13.16 -13.14 15.84
C GLY A 370 12.15 -12.88 16.96
N ARG A 371 11.91 -11.63 17.37
CA ARG A 371 10.88 -11.32 18.36
C ARG A 371 9.49 -11.42 17.74
N THR A 372 8.86 -12.57 17.86
CA THR A 372 7.47 -12.78 17.44
C THR A 372 6.53 -12.59 18.64
N PHE A 373 5.49 -11.78 18.44
CA PHE A 373 4.37 -11.71 19.38
C PHE A 373 3.22 -12.52 18.79
N GLN A 374 2.69 -13.49 19.53
CA GLN A 374 1.43 -14.12 19.12
C GLN A 374 0.38 -13.04 18.97
N ARG A 375 -0.21 -12.93 17.77
CA ARG A 375 -1.36 -12.06 17.56
C ARG A 375 -2.49 -12.54 18.46
N GLN A 376 -2.74 -11.84 19.55
CA GLN A 376 -3.98 -12.04 20.28
C GLN A 376 -5.13 -11.81 19.30
N LYS A 377 -6.03 -12.79 19.19
CA LYS A 377 -7.30 -12.63 18.44
C LYS A 377 -8.17 -11.60 19.17
N ARG A 378 -7.81 -10.33 19.08
CA ARG A 378 -8.68 -9.25 19.52
C ARG A 378 -9.85 -9.21 18.54
N PHE A 379 -11.04 -9.45 19.02
CA PHE A 379 -12.24 -9.08 18.27
C PHE A 379 -12.10 -7.61 17.92
N LYS A 380 -12.02 -7.31 16.63
CA LYS A 380 -12.08 -5.92 16.16
C LYS A 380 -13.50 -5.44 16.41
N ILE A 381 -13.74 -4.91 17.58
CA ILE A 381 -14.91 -4.05 17.81
C ILE A 381 -14.53 -2.77 17.07
N PRO A 382 -15.29 -2.33 16.06
CA PRO A 382 -15.09 -1.02 15.47
C PRO A 382 -15.19 -0.02 16.65
N MET A 383 -14.08 0.63 16.98
CA MET A 383 -14.15 1.69 17.97
C MET A 383 -15.04 2.77 17.41
N SER A 384 -16.04 3.19 18.18
CA SER A 384 -16.76 4.40 17.84
C SER A 384 -15.75 5.50 17.63
N PHE A 385 -15.79 6.13 16.47
CA PHE A 385 -14.89 7.23 16.14
C PHE A 385 -15.00 8.30 17.22
N CYS A 386 -13.92 8.52 17.96
CA CYS A 386 -13.84 9.62 18.91
C CYS A 386 -13.60 10.90 18.13
N TYR A 387 -14.68 11.60 17.82
CA TYR A 387 -14.58 12.96 17.29
C TYR A 387 -14.07 13.87 18.40
N ARG A 388 -12.89 14.43 18.22
CA ARG A 388 -12.37 15.50 19.09
C ARG A 388 -12.83 16.83 18.53
N ASN A 389 -13.80 17.44 19.23
CA ASN A 389 -14.37 18.74 18.84
C ASN A 389 -13.36 19.87 18.92
#